data_96e4c6f2679bbf0154dbec06d0fd772d
#
_entry.id   96e4c6f2679bbf0154dbec06d0fd772d
#
_cell.length_a   1.000
_cell.length_b   1.000
_cell.length_c   1.000
_cell.angle_alpha   90.00
_cell.angle_beta   90.00
_cell.angle_gamma   90.00
#
_symmetry.space_group_name_H-M   'P 1'
#
loop_
_entity.id
_entity.type
_entity.pdbx_description
1 polymer ?
#
loop_
_entity_poly.entity_id
_entity_poly.type
_entity_poly.pdbx_seq_one_letter_code
_entity_poly.pdbx_strand_id
1 'polypeptide(L)'
;AKLNLKNGCAIRTIHKVPTLEEALVHAKGKIMINLDKADRYFEEVYALLKKTGTTNQIIMKGNKSYEKVKEQYGDYLKEVIYMPIVNLDKENAEEQIESFIKDMHPVAFELLYKTDENPLPRRLKDSLKGRTLIWYNTLWDTMAGAHDDDASLQDFDKGYGYLIDVLGARMIQTDR
;
A
#
# COMPACT_ATOMS: atom_id res chain seq x y z
N ALA A 1 4.10 -5.33 -24.60
CA ALA A 1 2.65 -5.07 -24.62
C ALA A 1 2.21 -4.47 -25.97
N LYS A 2 0.99 -4.83 -26.43
CA LYS A 2 0.46 -4.31 -27.72
C LYS A 2 -0.41 -3.06 -27.53
N LEU A 3 -0.84 -2.76 -26.30
CA LEU A 3 -1.74 -1.65 -26.00
C LEU A 3 -1.00 -0.31 -26.00
N ASN A 4 -1.64 0.72 -26.58
CA ASN A 4 -1.14 2.08 -26.52
C ASN A 4 -1.71 2.79 -25.28
N LEU A 5 -0.89 3.63 -24.65
CA LEU A 5 -1.34 4.56 -23.63
C LEU A 5 -2.29 5.61 -24.23
N LYS A 6 -3.23 6.09 -23.42
CA LYS A 6 -4.02 7.29 -23.69
C LYS A 6 -3.51 8.42 -22.77
N ASN A 7 -3.60 9.65 -23.25
CA ASN A 7 -3.34 10.83 -22.41
C ASN A 7 -4.55 11.17 -21.51
N GLY A 8 -4.44 12.18 -20.66
CA GLY A 8 -5.50 12.61 -19.78
C GLY A 8 -6.82 13.02 -20.46
N CYS A 9 -6.78 13.32 -21.77
CA CYS A 9 -7.98 13.58 -22.60
C CYS A 9 -8.50 12.33 -23.31
N ALA A 10 -8.08 11.15 -22.91
CA ALA A 10 -8.41 9.85 -23.51
C ALA A 10 -7.95 9.68 -24.98
N ILE A 11 -7.09 10.56 -25.49
CA ILE A 11 -6.53 10.47 -26.85
C ILE A 11 -5.42 9.41 -26.85
N ARG A 12 -5.49 8.49 -27.84
CA ARG A 12 -4.51 7.43 -28.02
C ARG A 12 -3.14 8.02 -28.43
N THR A 13 -2.11 7.64 -27.70
CA THR A 13 -0.73 8.05 -27.98
C THR A 13 0.03 6.98 -28.78
N ILE A 14 1.23 7.31 -29.24
CA ILE A 14 2.17 6.36 -29.85
C ILE A 14 2.87 5.49 -28.80
N HIS A 15 2.84 5.88 -27.53
CA HIS A 15 3.51 5.17 -26.44
C HIS A 15 2.79 3.87 -26.10
N LYS A 16 3.55 2.82 -25.85
CA LYS A 16 3.03 1.51 -25.44
C LYS A 16 2.95 1.40 -23.93
N VAL A 17 1.99 0.61 -23.45
CA VAL A 17 2.00 0.18 -22.05
C VAL A 17 3.24 -0.71 -21.84
N PRO A 18 4.15 -0.38 -20.91
CA PRO A 18 5.32 -1.22 -20.65
C PRO A 18 4.87 -2.55 -20.03
N THR A 19 5.68 -3.58 -20.22
CA THR A 19 5.56 -4.81 -19.42
C THR A 19 6.02 -4.55 -17.99
N LEU A 20 5.63 -5.41 -17.05
CA LEU A 20 6.13 -5.34 -15.67
C LEU A 20 7.66 -5.47 -15.65
N GLU A 21 8.23 -6.37 -16.43
CA GLU A 21 9.68 -6.55 -16.51
C GLU A 21 10.40 -5.26 -16.96
N GLU A 22 9.91 -4.59 -18.00
CA GLU A 22 10.48 -3.31 -18.45
C GLU A 22 10.41 -2.22 -17.37
N ALA A 23 9.28 -2.15 -16.65
CA ALA A 23 9.12 -1.20 -15.54
C ALA A 23 10.08 -1.49 -14.38
N LEU A 24 10.22 -2.76 -13.99
CA LEU A 24 11.13 -3.20 -12.93
C LEU A 24 12.59 -2.87 -13.27
N VAL A 25 13.03 -3.20 -14.48
CA VAL A 25 14.40 -2.89 -14.96
C VAL A 25 14.64 -1.38 -14.97
N HIS A 26 13.67 -0.59 -15.42
CA HIS A 26 13.80 0.87 -15.46
C HIS A 26 13.91 1.50 -14.08
N ALA A 27 13.15 1.00 -13.11
CA ALA A 27 13.11 1.51 -11.73
C ALA A 27 14.26 0.99 -10.85
N LYS A 28 14.96 -0.07 -11.28
CA LYS A 28 15.99 -0.73 -10.48
C LYS A 28 17.04 0.25 -9.96
N GLY A 29 17.21 0.27 -8.62
CA GLY A 29 18.16 1.15 -7.93
C GLY A 29 17.76 2.62 -7.87
N LYS A 30 16.57 3.01 -8.34
CA LYS A 30 16.12 4.41 -8.40
C LYS A 30 14.97 4.71 -7.45
N ILE A 31 13.93 3.88 -7.45
CA ILE A 31 12.70 4.10 -6.67
C ILE A 31 12.13 2.78 -6.15
N MET A 32 11.34 2.85 -5.07
CA MET A 32 10.45 1.77 -4.66
C MET A 32 9.21 1.76 -5.56
N ILE A 33 8.66 0.58 -5.84
CA ILE A 33 7.42 0.43 -6.60
C ILE A 33 6.38 -0.28 -5.73
N ASN A 34 5.21 0.32 -5.60
CA ASN A 34 4.02 -0.34 -5.08
C ASN A 34 3.30 -1.05 -6.23
N LEU A 35 3.21 -2.39 -6.17
CA LEU A 35 2.49 -3.20 -7.15
C LEU A 35 1.07 -3.46 -6.65
N ASP A 36 0.14 -2.61 -7.06
CA ASP A 36 -1.27 -2.78 -6.69
C ASP A 36 -1.86 -4.05 -7.30
N LYS A 37 -2.62 -4.81 -6.49
CA LYS A 37 -3.28 -6.07 -6.88
C LYS A 37 -2.36 -7.17 -7.41
N ALA A 38 -1.05 -7.06 -7.19
CA ALA A 38 -0.06 -8.04 -7.65
C ALA A 38 -0.11 -9.35 -6.86
N ASP A 39 -0.72 -9.35 -5.66
CA ASP A 39 -0.96 -10.53 -4.84
C ASP A 39 -1.76 -11.62 -5.56
N ARG A 40 -2.55 -11.27 -6.60
CA ARG A 40 -3.31 -12.20 -7.44
C ARG A 40 -2.42 -13.02 -8.39
N TYR A 41 -1.22 -12.52 -8.68
CA TYR A 41 -0.24 -13.08 -9.61
C TYR A 41 1.11 -13.24 -8.92
N PHE A 42 1.07 -13.63 -7.65
CA PHE A 42 2.24 -13.56 -6.76
C PHE A 42 3.44 -14.34 -7.32
N GLU A 43 3.24 -15.58 -7.78
CA GLU A 43 4.31 -16.44 -8.28
C GLU A 43 4.97 -15.86 -9.55
N GLU A 44 4.14 -15.41 -10.50
CA GLU A 44 4.64 -14.81 -11.75
C GLU A 44 5.38 -13.50 -11.49
N VAL A 45 4.84 -12.68 -10.57
CA VAL A 45 5.49 -11.43 -10.15
C VAL A 45 6.80 -11.74 -9.45
N TYR A 46 6.81 -12.67 -8.49
CA TYR A 46 8.03 -13.07 -7.78
C TYR A 46 9.12 -13.58 -8.74
N ALA A 47 8.77 -14.40 -9.72
CA ALA A 47 9.71 -14.88 -10.72
C ALA A 47 10.36 -13.71 -11.49
N LEU A 48 9.58 -12.68 -11.86
CA LEU A 48 10.09 -11.47 -12.49
C LEU A 48 10.99 -10.65 -11.55
N LEU A 49 10.62 -10.53 -10.28
CA LEU A 49 11.44 -9.83 -9.27
C LEU A 49 12.81 -10.51 -9.10
N LYS A 50 12.84 -11.83 -9.04
CA LYS A 50 14.11 -12.59 -8.99
C LYS A 50 14.92 -12.39 -10.26
N LYS A 51 14.30 -12.50 -11.43
CA LYS A 51 14.93 -12.30 -12.74
C LYS A 51 15.57 -10.91 -12.88
N THR A 52 14.88 -9.87 -12.41
CA THR A 52 15.34 -8.48 -12.51
C THR A 52 16.24 -8.06 -11.33
N GLY A 53 16.26 -8.84 -10.25
CA GLY A 53 16.98 -8.51 -9.01
C GLY A 53 16.39 -7.29 -8.31
N THR A 54 15.04 -7.24 -8.17
CA THR A 54 14.29 -6.11 -7.59
C THR A 54 13.38 -6.53 -6.43
N THR A 55 13.57 -7.71 -5.83
CA THR A 55 12.75 -8.22 -4.72
C THR A 55 12.65 -7.26 -3.52
N ASN A 56 13.76 -6.60 -3.18
CA ASN A 56 13.86 -5.65 -2.06
C ASN A 56 13.39 -4.22 -2.41
N GLN A 57 12.87 -4.00 -3.60
CA GLN A 57 12.50 -2.68 -4.13
C GLN A 57 11.00 -2.57 -4.41
N ILE A 58 10.27 -3.66 -4.17
CA ILE A 58 8.86 -3.78 -4.52
C ILE A 58 8.04 -4.01 -3.25
N ILE A 59 6.96 -3.24 -3.14
CA ILE A 59 5.92 -3.46 -2.13
C ILE A 59 4.80 -4.23 -2.81
N MET A 60 4.53 -5.44 -2.33
CA MET A 60 3.34 -6.21 -2.65
C MET A 60 2.34 -6.06 -1.52
N LYS A 61 1.07 -5.87 -1.83
CA LYS A 61 0.04 -5.66 -0.81
C LYS A 61 -1.22 -6.47 -1.07
N GLY A 62 -1.97 -6.74 0.00
CA GLY A 62 -3.23 -7.47 -0.06
C GLY A 62 -4.02 -7.38 1.23
N ASN A 63 -5.29 -7.78 1.17
CA ASN A 63 -6.25 -7.64 2.28
C ASN A 63 -6.67 -8.98 2.90
N LYS A 64 -5.87 -10.04 2.70
CA LYS A 64 -6.11 -11.35 3.31
C LYS A 64 -5.64 -11.37 4.75
N SER A 65 -6.19 -12.30 5.58
CA SER A 65 -5.66 -12.53 6.92
C SER A 65 -4.23 -13.09 6.87
N TYR A 66 -3.49 -12.96 7.97
CA TYR A 66 -2.11 -13.44 8.08
C TYR A 66 -2.02 -14.94 7.75
N GLU A 67 -2.94 -15.76 8.26
CA GLU A 67 -2.93 -17.21 8.03
C GLU A 67 -3.04 -17.54 6.55
N LYS A 68 -3.95 -16.86 5.81
CA LYS A 68 -4.10 -17.04 4.36
C LYS A 68 -2.88 -16.56 3.59
N VAL A 69 -2.28 -15.45 4.01
CA VAL A 69 -1.05 -14.93 3.40
C VAL A 69 0.10 -15.92 3.61
N LYS A 70 0.27 -16.44 4.82
CA LYS A 70 1.27 -17.45 5.15
C LYS A 70 1.06 -18.77 4.39
N GLU A 71 -0.17 -19.27 4.35
CA GLU A 71 -0.54 -20.48 3.61
C GLU A 71 -0.23 -20.34 2.11
N GLN A 72 -0.58 -19.19 1.53
CA GLN A 72 -0.47 -18.97 0.09
C GLN A 72 0.95 -18.66 -0.37
N TYR A 73 1.70 -17.87 0.40
CA TYR A 73 2.99 -17.34 -0.04
C TYR A 73 4.19 -17.91 0.73
N GLY A 74 3.98 -18.47 1.90
CA GLY A 74 4.98 -19.22 2.65
C GLY A 74 6.32 -18.49 2.79
N ASP A 75 7.40 -19.17 2.38
CA ASP A 75 8.77 -18.66 2.49
C ASP A 75 9.08 -17.46 1.57
N TYR A 76 8.29 -17.22 0.52
CA TYR A 76 8.46 -16.03 -0.34
C TYR A 76 8.34 -14.72 0.45
N LEU A 77 7.57 -14.72 1.55
CA LEU A 77 7.40 -13.55 2.44
C LEU A 77 8.72 -13.10 3.10
N LYS A 78 9.75 -13.96 3.14
CA LYS A 78 11.08 -13.60 3.65
C LYS A 78 11.90 -12.79 2.65
N GLU A 79 11.51 -12.80 1.38
CA GLU A 79 12.28 -12.20 0.28
C GLU A 79 11.60 -10.97 -0.33
N VAL A 80 10.32 -10.74 -0.06
CA VAL A 80 9.56 -9.60 -0.60
C VAL A 80 9.05 -8.72 0.52
N ILE A 81 8.83 -7.44 0.21
CA ILE A 81 8.14 -6.53 1.12
C ILE A 81 6.65 -6.71 0.91
N TYR A 82 5.99 -7.39 1.86
CA TYR A 82 4.54 -7.54 1.85
C TYR A 82 3.90 -6.55 2.84
N MET A 83 2.95 -5.74 2.36
CA MET A 83 2.22 -4.75 3.13
C MET A 83 0.75 -5.16 3.27
N PRO A 84 0.28 -5.53 4.46
CA PRO A 84 -1.12 -5.82 4.69
C PRO A 84 -1.98 -4.56 4.53
N ILE A 85 -3.16 -4.72 3.89
CA ILE A 85 -4.22 -3.72 3.85
C ILE A 85 -5.27 -4.10 4.88
N VAL A 86 -5.54 -3.23 5.84
CA VAL A 86 -6.52 -3.47 6.90
C VAL A 86 -7.60 -2.40 6.90
N ASN A 87 -8.86 -2.82 6.78
CA ASN A 87 -10.00 -1.95 6.94
C ASN A 87 -10.37 -1.88 8.43
N LEU A 88 -10.13 -0.72 9.04
CA LEU A 88 -10.32 -0.47 10.47
C LEU A 88 -11.79 -0.39 10.90
N ASP A 89 -12.74 -0.31 9.95
CA ASP A 89 -14.17 -0.36 10.24
C ASP A 89 -14.68 -1.80 10.45
N LYS A 90 -13.81 -2.80 10.32
CA LYS A 90 -14.14 -4.20 10.62
C LYS A 90 -13.86 -4.54 12.08
N GLU A 91 -14.74 -5.33 12.69
CA GLU A 91 -14.64 -5.75 14.09
C GLU A 91 -13.33 -6.45 14.43
N ASN A 92 -12.77 -7.23 13.50
CA ASN A 92 -11.54 -8.00 13.68
C ASN A 92 -10.26 -7.25 13.24
N ALA A 93 -10.31 -5.93 13.01
CA ALA A 93 -9.18 -5.16 12.49
C ALA A 93 -7.95 -5.20 13.41
N GLU A 94 -8.13 -5.02 14.72
CA GLU A 94 -7.03 -5.06 15.69
C GLU A 94 -6.39 -6.44 15.78
N GLU A 95 -7.21 -7.50 15.83
CA GLU A 95 -6.73 -8.88 15.84
C GLU A 95 -5.91 -9.20 14.59
N GLN A 96 -6.38 -8.75 13.42
CA GLN A 96 -5.66 -8.91 12.16
C GLN A 96 -4.30 -8.21 12.20
N ILE A 97 -4.23 -6.97 12.68
CA ILE A 97 -2.97 -6.22 12.82
C ILE A 97 -2.00 -6.95 13.76
N GLU A 98 -2.45 -7.36 14.95
CA GLU A 98 -1.60 -8.05 15.91
C GLU A 98 -1.10 -9.41 15.40
N SER A 99 -1.91 -10.16 14.65
CA SER A 99 -1.47 -11.41 14.00
C SER A 99 -0.29 -11.17 13.05
N PHE A 100 -0.37 -10.14 12.19
CA PHE A 100 0.73 -9.79 11.32
C PHE A 100 1.97 -9.32 12.06
N ILE A 101 1.80 -8.49 13.09
CA ILE A 101 2.93 -7.98 13.88
C ILE A 101 3.64 -9.10 14.62
N LYS A 102 2.89 -10.02 15.22
CA LYS A 102 3.46 -11.12 16.02
C LYS A 102 4.37 -12.02 15.20
N ASP A 103 3.95 -12.36 14.00
CA ASP A 103 4.57 -13.46 13.25
C ASP A 103 5.36 -13.00 12.01
N MET A 104 5.04 -11.84 11.45
CA MET A 104 5.65 -11.35 10.21
C MET A 104 6.44 -10.05 10.38
N HIS A 105 6.04 -9.15 11.29
CA HIS A 105 6.63 -7.82 11.49
C HIS A 105 6.67 -7.00 10.18
N PRO A 106 5.52 -6.72 9.55
CA PRO A 106 5.49 -6.00 8.29
C PRO A 106 6.10 -4.61 8.42
N VAL A 107 6.80 -4.16 7.36
CA VAL A 107 7.41 -2.81 7.32
C VAL A 107 6.36 -1.72 7.44
N ALA A 108 5.19 -1.92 6.84
CA ALA A 108 4.08 -0.98 6.87
C ALA A 108 2.73 -1.69 6.82
N PHE A 109 1.68 -1.01 7.28
CA PHE A 109 0.27 -1.33 7.02
C PHE A 109 -0.37 -0.23 6.20
N GLU A 110 -1.14 -0.58 5.17
CA GLU A 110 -2.12 0.32 4.58
C GLU A 110 -3.41 0.23 5.40
N LEU A 111 -3.77 1.33 6.08
CA LEU A 111 -4.93 1.41 6.94
C LEU A 111 -6.04 2.18 6.24
N LEU A 112 -7.25 1.61 6.23
CA LEU A 112 -8.45 2.21 5.62
C LEU A 112 -9.51 2.42 6.69
N TYR A 113 -10.16 3.59 6.71
CA TYR A 113 -11.30 3.90 7.56
C TYR A 113 -12.16 5.01 6.97
N LYS A 114 -13.46 5.03 7.27
CA LYS A 114 -14.40 5.94 6.61
C LYS A 114 -14.56 7.29 7.29
N THR A 115 -14.60 7.31 8.63
CA THR A 115 -14.91 8.54 9.39
C THR A 115 -14.08 8.61 10.68
N ASP A 116 -13.83 9.82 11.17
CA ASP A 116 -13.15 10.07 12.45
C ASP A 116 -13.94 9.66 13.70
N GLU A 117 -15.19 9.20 13.53
CA GLU A 117 -15.96 8.55 14.60
C GLU A 117 -15.33 7.22 15.02
N ASN A 118 -14.58 6.58 14.10
CA ASN A 118 -13.79 5.41 14.44
C ASN A 118 -12.58 5.80 15.31
N PRO A 119 -12.49 5.36 16.57
CA PRO A 119 -11.37 5.71 17.45
C PRO A 119 -10.08 4.94 17.15
N LEU A 120 -10.18 3.88 16.34
CA LEU A 120 -9.08 2.93 16.13
C LEU A 120 -7.86 3.55 15.45
N PRO A 121 -7.98 4.41 14.40
CA PRO A 121 -6.81 5.06 13.79
C PRO A 121 -5.94 5.82 14.80
N ARG A 122 -6.56 6.57 15.73
CA ARG A 122 -5.84 7.32 16.79
C ARG A 122 -5.12 6.39 17.77
N ARG A 123 -5.75 5.30 18.19
CA ARG A 123 -5.14 4.31 19.08
C ARG A 123 -3.95 3.60 18.42
N LEU A 124 -4.06 3.28 17.13
CA LEU A 124 -3.01 2.60 16.38
C LEU A 124 -1.76 3.45 16.21
N LYS A 125 -1.87 4.78 16.15
CA LYS A 125 -0.69 5.68 16.13
C LYS A 125 0.31 5.32 17.23
N ASP A 126 -0.17 5.17 18.45
CA ASP A 126 0.68 4.93 19.62
C ASP A 126 1.10 3.46 19.71
N SER A 127 0.19 2.52 19.46
CA SER A 127 0.47 1.09 19.56
C SER A 127 1.41 0.58 18.45
N LEU A 128 1.41 1.20 17.28
CA LEU A 128 2.27 0.84 16.15
C LEU A 128 3.60 1.61 16.10
N LYS A 129 3.74 2.66 16.92
CA LYS A 129 4.94 3.50 16.95
C LYS A 129 6.20 2.69 17.23
N GLY A 130 7.16 2.75 16.32
CA GLY A 130 8.42 2.00 16.42
C GLY A 130 8.32 0.51 16.09
N ARG A 131 7.13 -0.01 15.80
CA ARG A 131 6.92 -1.41 15.40
C ARG A 131 6.76 -1.57 13.89
N THR A 132 6.08 -0.61 13.25
CA THR A 132 5.80 -0.61 11.80
C THR A 132 5.44 0.80 11.34
N LEU A 133 5.40 1.03 10.04
CA LEU A 133 4.97 2.28 9.45
C LEU A 133 3.45 2.25 9.15
N ILE A 134 2.85 3.42 9.15
CA ILE A 134 1.44 3.60 8.77
C ILE A 134 1.37 4.27 7.41
N TRP A 135 0.61 3.67 6.49
CA TRP A 135 0.28 4.17 5.17
C TRP A 135 -1.21 4.47 5.10
N TYR A 136 -1.58 5.68 4.69
CA TYR A 136 -2.95 6.02 4.32
C TYR A 136 -3.06 6.26 2.81
N ASN A 137 -4.23 5.89 2.27
CA ASN A 137 -4.59 6.11 0.88
C ASN A 137 -5.59 7.28 0.82
N THR A 138 -5.24 8.35 0.12
CA THR A 138 -6.00 9.61 0.08
C THR A 138 -6.68 9.89 -1.26
N LEU A 139 -6.77 8.88 -2.11
CA LEU A 139 -7.39 9.02 -3.45
C LEU A 139 -8.90 9.28 -3.41
N TRP A 140 -9.58 8.89 -2.33
CA TRP A 140 -11.02 9.08 -2.15
C TRP A 140 -11.35 9.36 -0.68
N ASP A 141 -12.38 10.18 -0.46
CA ASP A 141 -12.90 10.57 0.85
C ASP A 141 -13.23 9.40 1.80
N THR A 142 -13.56 8.24 1.25
CA THR A 142 -13.94 7.04 2.00
C THR A 142 -12.77 6.16 2.47
N MET A 143 -11.53 6.57 2.19
CA MET A 143 -10.35 5.73 2.48
C MET A 143 -9.56 6.16 3.71
N ALA A 144 -9.58 7.44 4.06
CA ALA A 144 -8.81 8.01 5.18
C ALA A 144 -9.60 9.06 5.96
N GLY A 145 -10.85 8.77 6.31
CA GLY A 145 -11.69 9.63 7.14
C GLY A 145 -12.03 10.98 6.52
N ALA A 146 -12.09 11.07 5.20
CA ALA A 146 -12.24 12.30 4.40
C ALA A 146 -11.02 13.26 4.48
N HIS A 147 -9.86 12.79 4.97
CA HIS A 147 -8.58 13.50 4.89
C HIS A 147 -7.88 13.17 3.57
N ASP A 148 -8.57 13.39 2.47
CA ASP A 148 -8.14 13.03 1.12
C ASP A 148 -7.31 14.12 0.44
N ASP A 149 -6.99 13.90 -0.83
CA ASP A 149 -6.23 14.82 -1.66
C ASP A 149 -6.95 16.17 -1.81
N ASP A 150 -8.28 16.18 -1.99
CA ASP A 150 -9.06 17.41 -2.17
C ASP A 150 -9.14 18.22 -0.87
N ALA A 151 -9.29 17.55 0.28
CA ALA A 151 -9.20 18.21 1.59
C ALA A 151 -7.82 18.83 1.80
N SER A 152 -6.76 18.14 1.39
CA SER A 152 -5.36 18.61 1.51
C SER A 152 -5.06 19.82 0.63
N LEU A 153 -5.67 19.92 -0.54
CA LEU A 153 -5.55 21.09 -1.42
C LEU A 153 -6.27 22.33 -0.87
N GLN A 154 -7.35 22.12 -0.10
CA GLN A 154 -8.09 23.21 0.53
C GLN A 154 -7.42 23.68 1.84
N ASP A 155 -6.99 22.73 2.65
CA ASP A 155 -6.39 22.96 3.96
C ASP A 155 -5.49 21.78 4.32
N PHE A 156 -4.17 21.99 4.27
CA PHE A 156 -3.19 20.92 4.54
C PHE A 156 -3.40 20.25 5.90
N ASP A 157 -3.76 21.03 6.94
CA ASP A 157 -3.94 20.54 8.30
C ASP A 157 -5.21 19.68 8.45
N LYS A 158 -6.17 19.82 7.54
CA LYS A 158 -7.36 18.95 7.46
C LYS A 158 -7.19 17.71 6.58
N GLY A 159 -6.13 17.68 5.78
CA GLY A 159 -5.76 16.56 4.92
C GLY A 159 -4.52 15.84 5.40
N TYR A 160 -3.43 15.94 4.64
CA TYR A 160 -2.18 15.22 4.95
C TYR A 160 -1.59 15.58 6.30
N GLY A 161 -1.66 16.86 6.73
CA GLY A 161 -1.20 17.28 8.05
C GLY A 161 -1.88 16.50 9.17
N TYR A 162 -3.20 16.33 9.10
CA TYR A 162 -3.93 15.50 10.06
C TYR A 162 -3.46 14.04 10.06
N LEU A 163 -3.32 13.42 8.90
CA LEU A 163 -2.84 12.04 8.80
C LEU A 163 -1.43 11.88 9.39
N ILE A 164 -0.54 12.84 9.17
CA ILE A 164 0.84 12.82 9.65
C ILE A 164 0.90 13.08 11.16
N ASP A 165 0.35 14.20 11.60
CA ASP A 165 0.54 14.70 12.97
C ASP A 165 -0.40 14.04 13.98
N VAL A 166 -1.65 13.78 13.58
CA VAL A 166 -2.67 13.21 14.45
C VAL A 166 -2.70 11.69 14.37
N LEU A 167 -2.58 11.10 13.17
CA LEU A 167 -2.69 9.65 12.98
C LEU A 167 -1.34 8.94 12.75
N GLY A 168 -0.23 9.67 12.69
CA GLY A 168 1.11 9.10 12.63
C GLY A 168 1.50 8.50 11.30
N ALA A 169 0.88 8.95 10.20
CA ALA A 169 1.25 8.53 8.86
C ALA A 169 2.72 8.76 8.56
N ARG A 170 3.36 7.83 7.88
CA ARG A 170 4.71 7.94 7.33
C ARG A 170 4.74 7.76 5.83
N MET A 171 3.65 7.26 5.28
CA MET A 171 3.44 7.05 3.86
C MET A 171 2.03 7.49 3.49
N ILE A 172 1.89 8.24 2.41
CA ILE A 172 0.61 8.70 1.87
C ILE A 172 0.57 8.34 0.39
N GLN A 173 -0.52 7.70 -0.04
CA GLN A 173 -0.78 7.45 -1.45
C GLN A 173 -1.68 8.56 -1.99
N THR A 174 -1.16 9.33 -2.95
CA THR A 174 -1.83 10.47 -3.59
C THR A 174 -1.74 10.36 -5.11
N ASP A 175 -2.63 11.01 -5.82
CA ASP A 175 -2.59 11.19 -7.29
C ASP A 175 -2.43 12.67 -7.71
N ARG A 176 -2.06 13.56 -6.77
CA ARG A 176 -1.83 15.00 -6.94
C ARG A 176 -0.34 15.37 -6.96
#